data_24516d6283486b183045067216a51edb
#
_entry.id   24516d6283486b183045067216a51edb
#
_cell.length_a   1.000
_cell.length_b   1.000
_cell.length_c   1.000
_cell.angle_alpha   90.00
_cell.angle_beta   90.00
_cell.angle_gamma   90.00
#
_symmetry.space_group_name_H-M   'P 1'
#
loop_
_entity.id
_entity.type
_entity.pdbx_description
1 polymer ?
#
loop_
_entity_poly.entity_id
_entity_poly.type
_entity_poly.pdbx_seq_one_letter_code
_entity_poly.pdbx_strand_id
1 'polypeptide(L)'
;MNHPTRRDFLKTGALSTLLLGSGIAMAGGCNAIRRRGTTKNIIFLVSDGMSAGTLQMADTLLRRRDGRPSNWIRLLEEGTVKRSLMDMASADRIVTDSAAAAASWGCGHRVNNGALNITPDGTHRTPILPVFRDAGKATGLVTTTEITHATPAGFAANVEHRSQAEDIAVQYLEREVDFLLGGGNNHYHPEQREDGRDLYEEHRQAGYFVARTKNELMNGNAAEGRVLGVFTNGHLPYTLDHINTPELLENVPTLAEMTDLAIRNLSNNPNGFILQVEGGRVDHAAHSNDVGGLLYDQIAFDDAVGVAMAFAGSRDDTLVIITTDHGNANPGFSSAPDEDFDSIQNHRHTTNWIRAGLNSESSIPEIQQRIEYATGYEIPREQAEIYRLAARGEYRATYSRMNSASAVMGQILANYCHVNWVGGSHTGDYVELASFGPGSEAIEGFVINTQLFEVMTVAAGVVEHA
;
A
#
# COMPACT_ATOMS: atom_id res chain seq x y z
N MET A 1 -14.89 -33.64 45.88
CA MET A 1 -13.80 -32.76 45.38
C MET A 1 -14.38 -31.35 45.28
N ASN A 2 -14.00 -30.47 46.21
CA ASN A 2 -14.56 -29.13 46.30
C ASN A 2 -13.79 -28.23 45.30
N HIS A 3 -14.50 -27.60 44.37
CA HIS A 3 -13.93 -26.57 43.48
C HIS A 3 -13.72 -25.27 44.28
N PRO A 4 -12.54 -24.60 44.13
CA PRO A 4 -12.29 -23.32 44.79
C PRO A 4 -13.21 -22.25 44.25
N THR A 5 -13.70 -21.38 45.16
CA THR A 5 -14.62 -20.26 44.81
C THR A 5 -13.82 -19.04 44.37
N ARG A 6 -14.47 -18.10 43.61
CA ARG A 6 -13.88 -16.82 43.17
C ARG A 6 -13.25 -16.03 44.33
N ARG A 7 -13.65 -16.28 45.58
CA ARG A 7 -13.15 -15.58 46.78
C ARG A 7 -11.79 -16.12 47.23
N ASP A 8 -11.45 -17.38 46.88
CA ASP A 8 -10.16 -17.98 47.20
C ASP A 8 -9.06 -17.56 46.26
N PHE A 9 -9.42 -17.22 45.00
CA PHE A 9 -8.51 -16.68 43.99
C PHE A 9 -8.01 -15.24 44.32
N LEU A 10 -8.86 -14.45 44.96
CA LEU A 10 -8.51 -13.05 45.35
C LEU A 10 -7.67 -12.96 46.64
N LYS A 11 -7.62 -14.04 47.45
CA LYS A 11 -6.82 -14.06 48.68
C LYS A 11 -5.37 -14.49 48.46
N THR A 12 -5.07 -15.15 47.35
CA THR A 12 -3.70 -15.57 46.99
C THR A 12 -2.92 -14.51 46.23
N GLY A 13 -3.61 -13.48 45.69
CA GLY A 13 -2.99 -12.36 44.99
C GLY A 13 -2.53 -11.18 45.86
N ALA A 14 -2.80 -11.20 47.17
CA ALA A 14 -2.60 -10.06 48.04
C ALA A 14 -1.40 -10.16 49.02
N LEU A 15 -0.50 -11.13 48.85
CA LEU A 15 0.63 -11.33 49.79
C LEU A 15 2.01 -11.36 49.13
N SER A 16 2.25 -10.56 48.10
CA SER A 16 3.60 -10.39 47.53
C SER A 16 3.96 -8.91 47.18
N THR A 17 3.40 -7.99 47.93
CA THR A 17 3.80 -6.55 47.78
C THR A 17 4.19 -6.00 49.15
N LEU A 18 5.29 -6.43 49.65
CA LEU A 18 6.08 -5.71 50.66
C LEU A 18 7.47 -6.33 50.74
N LEU A 19 8.41 -5.82 49.97
CA LEU A 19 9.82 -5.61 50.37
C LEU A 19 10.63 -5.01 49.21
N LEU A 20 11.26 -3.89 49.57
CA LEU A 20 12.39 -3.23 48.92
C LEU A 20 12.05 -2.15 47.86
N GLY A 21 11.96 -0.94 48.45
CA GLY A 21 12.32 0.28 47.76
C GLY A 21 13.79 0.23 47.32
N SER A 22 13.99 0.26 46.04
CA SER A 22 15.15 0.80 45.36
C SER A 22 14.72 1.05 43.92
N GLY A 23 14.82 2.30 43.48
CA GLY A 23 14.42 2.77 42.16
C GLY A 23 15.06 1.94 41.05
N ILE A 24 14.23 1.21 40.33
CA ILE A 24 14.53 0.75 39.00
C ILE A 24 13.52 1.45 38.12
N ALA A 25 13.96 2.50 37.47
CA ALA A 25 13.29 3.09 36.36
C ALA A 25 12.93 1.95 35.37
N MET A 26 11.67 1.86 34.95
CA MET A 26 11.25 1.02 33.84
C MET A 26 11.85 1.59 32.54
N ALA A 27 13.12 1.28 32.30
CA ALA A 27 13.80 1.41 31.02
C ALA A 27 13.76 0.02 30.33
N GLY A 28 12.56 -0.48 30.06
CA GLY A 28 12.33 -1.81 29.49
C GLY A 28 11.90 -1.77 28.04
N GLY A 29 12.40 -0.84 27.23
CA GLY A 29 12.08 -0.76 25.80
C GLY A 29 13.21 -0.34 24.87
N CYS A 30 14.27 0.28 25.39
CA CYS A 30 15.31 0.89 24.55
C CYS A 30 16.68 0.20 24.52
N ASN A 31 16.86 -0.96 25.15
CA ASN A 31 18.20 -1.56 25.24
C ASN A 31 18.58 -2.49 24.07
N ALA A 32 17.67 -2.82 23.15
CA ALA A 32 17.99 -3.63 21.97
C ALA A 32 18.63 -2.82 20.83
N ILE A 33 18.44 -1.50 20.79
CA ILE A 33 18.84 -0.63 19.67
C ILE A 33 20.29 -0.08 19.83
N ARG A 34 21.02 -0.45 20.88
CA ARG A 34 22.36 0.08 21.16
C ARG A 34 23.50 -0.46 20.29
N ARG A 35 23.26 -1.24 19.26
CA ARG A 35 24.27 -1.51 18.23
C ARG A 35 24.13 -0.45 17.15
N ARG A 36 25.19 0.32 16.86
CA ARG A 36 25.31 1.18 15.68
C ARG A 36 24.74 0.41 14.50
N GLY A 37 23.80 1.03 13.76
CA GLY A 37 23.02 0.37 12.70
C GLY A 37 23.90 -0.40 11.74
N THR A 38 23.67 -1.68 11.69
CA THR A 38 24.28 -2.57 10.69
C THR A 38 23.48 -2.57 9.39
N THR A 39 22.28 -1.97 9.42
CA THR A 39 21.37 -1.91 8.28
C THR A 39 21.85 -0.88 7.27
N LYS A 40 22.24 -1.39 6.12
CA LYS A 40 22.69 -0.58 5.00
C LYS A 40 21.51 -0.15 4.11
N ASN A 41 20.57 -1.07 3.89
CA ASN A 41 19.44 -0.89 3.01
C ASN A 41 18.13 -1.06 3.76
N ILE A 42 17.12 -0.27 3.40
CA ILE A 42 15.75 -0.42 3.87
C ILE A 42 14.82 -0.55 2.67
N ILE A 43 13.96 -1.56 2.70
CA ILE A 43 12.87 -1.75 1.75
C ILE A 43 11.57 -1.75 2.54
N PHE A 44 10.74 -0.73 2.32
CA PHE A 44 9.44 -0.55 2.93
C PHE A 44 8.35 -0.84 1.91
N LEU A 45 7.62 -1.94 2.10
CA LEU A 45 6.55 -2.35 1.19
C LEU A 45 5.19 -2.11 1.86
N VAL A 46 4.30 -1.42 1.15
CA VAL A 46 2.97 -1.09 1.64
C VAL A 46 1.90 -1.45 0.61
N SER A 47 0.94 -2.29 1.02
CA SER A 47 -0.29 -2.56 0.27
C SER A 47 -1.36 -1.60 0.77
N ASP A 48 -1.62 -0.51 0.03
CA ASP A 48 -2.59 0.52 0.43
C ASP A 48 -4.00 -0.10 0.55
N GLY A 49 -4.65 0.14 1.67
CA GLY A 49 -6.04 -0.26 1.92
C GLY A 49 -6.27 -1.77 2.10
N MET A 50 -5.23 -2.56 2.41
CA MET A 50 -5.35 -4.01 2.56
C MET A 50 -5.97 -4.41 3.90
N SER A 51 -7.23 -4.83 3.92
CA SER A 51 -7.83 -5.51 5.05
C SER A 51 -7.35 -6.97 5.18
N ALA A 52 -7.47 -7.57 6.36
CA ALA A 52 -7.09 -8.96 6.60
C ALA A 52 -7.77 -9.96 5.64
N GLY A 53 -9.04 -9.69 5.27
CA GLY A 53 -9.77 -10.50 4.29
C GLY A 53 -9.15 -10.42 2.89
N THR A 54 -8.61 -9.27 2.49
CA THR A 54 -7.91 -9.08 1.20
C THR A 54 -6.68 -9.99 1.14
N LEU A 55 -5.84 -9.96 2.18
CA LEU A 55 -4.63 -10.79 2.26
C LEU A 55 -4.98 -12.28 2.21
N GLN A 56 -6.00 -12.70 3.00
CA GLN A 56 -6.43 -14.09 3.04
C GLN A 56 -6.98 -14.57 1.69
N MET A 57 -7.82 -13.78 1.02
CA MET A 57 -8.41 -14.17 -0.25
C MET A 57 -7.39 -14.20 -1.38
N ALA A 58 -6.43 -13.27 -1.42
CA ALA A 58 -5.34 -13.28 -2.41
C ALA A 58 -4.44 -14.52 -2.24
N ASP A 59 -4.09 -14.89 -0.99
CA ASP A 59 -3.37 -16.13 -0.71
C ASP A 59 -4.17 -17.37 -1.13
N THR A 60 -5.47 -17.39 -0.84
CA THR A 60 -6.36 -18.49 -1.23
C THR A 60 -6.42 -18.62 -2.75
N LEU A 61 -6.56 -17.51 -3.48
CA LEU A 61 -6.58 -17.51 -4.94
C LEU A 61 -5.29 -18.10 -5.53
N LEU A 62 -4.13 -17.72 -5.00
CA LEU A 62 -2.83 -18.28 -5.41
C LEU A 62 -2.71 -19.77 -5.11
N ARG A 63 -3.16 -20.23 -3.93
CA ARG A 63 -3.15 -21.66 -3.58
C ARG A 63 -4.04 -22.48 -4.50
N ARG A 64 -5.20 -21.97 -4.86
CA ARG A 64 -6.16 -22.67 -5.71
C ARG A 64 -5.79 -22.63 -7.19
N ARG A 65 -5.29 -21.49 -7.67
CA ARG A 65 -4.89 -21.30 -9.07
C ARG A 65 -3.52 -21.89 -9.38
N ASP A 66 -2.52 -21.59 -8.53
CA ASP A 66 -1.11 -21.83 -8.79
C ASP A 66 -0.50 -22.93 -7.91
N GLY A 67 -1.25 -23.46 -6.94
CA GLY A 67 -0.79 -24.50 -6.00
C GLY A 67 0.28 -24.01 -5.00
N ARG A 68 0.42 -22.70 -4.80
CA ARG A 68 1.41 -22.09 -3.89
C ARG A 68 0.78 -21.04 -2.98
N PRO A 69 1.31 -20.83 -1.78
CA PRO A 69 0.93 -19.69 -0.96
C PRO A 69 1.44 -18.38 -1.61
N SER A 70 0.90 -17.25 -1.16
CA SER A 70 1.50 -15.93 -1.38
C SER A 70 2.89 -15.86 -0.73
N ASN A 71 3.76 -14.99 -1.24
CA ASN A 71 5.10 -14.76 -0.67
C ASN A 71 4.99 -14.30 0.79
N TRP A 72 4.09 -13.36 1.08
CA TRP A 72 3.91 -12.86 2.45
C TRP A 72 3.47 -13.96 3.42
N ILE A 73 2.45 -14.75 3.07
CA ILE A 73 1.99 -15.85 3.94
C ILE A 73 3.05 -16.94 4.06
N ARG A 74 3.76 -17.28 2.99
CA ARG A 74 4.88 -18.23 3.03
C ARG A 74 5.96 -17.81 4.03
N LEU A 75 6.33 -16.51 4.05
CA LEU A 75 7.30 -15.99 5.01
C LEU A 75 6.83 -16.13 6.46
N LEU A 76 5.53 -15.98 6.70
CA LEU A 76 4.93 -16.21 8.03
C LEU A 76 4.89 -17.70 8.40
N GLU A 77 4.54 -18.59 7.46
CA GLU A 77 4.52 -20.05 7.67
C GLU A 77 5.92 -20.62 7.96
N GLU A 78 6.93 -20.10 7.27
CA GLU A 78 8.33 -20.50 7.46
C GLU A 78 8.97 -19.87 8.71
N GLY A 79 8.31 -18.91 9.36
CA GLY A 79 8.87 -18.16 10.49
C GLY A 79 10.07 -17.28 10.10
N THR A 80 10.19 -16.94 8.82
CA THR A 80 11.29 -16.12 8.28
C THR A 80 11.19 -14.67 8.73
N VAL A 81 9.97 -14.16 8.90
CA VAL A 81 9.66 -12.79 9.31
C VAL A 81 9.05 -12.74 10.70
N LYS A 82 9.24 -11.63 11.41
CA LYS A 82 8.49 -11.32 12.62
C LYS A 82 7.13 -10.74 12.24
N ARG A 83 6.08 -11.14 12.95
CA ARG A 83 4.72 -10.64 12.78
C ARG A 83 4.33 -9.74 13.93
N SER A 84 3.68 -8.63 13.62
CA SER A 84 3.14 -7.67 14.57
C SER A 84 1.79 -7.14 14.10
N LEU A 85 1.07 -6.47 14.98
CA LEU A 85 -0.07 -5.62 14.64
C LEU A 85 0.31 -4.16 14.87
N MET A 86 -0.22 -3.26 14.04
CA MET A 86 0.07 -1.83 14.14
C MET A 86 -1.20 -0.99 14.25
N ASP A 87 -1.18 -0.01 15.16
CA ASP A 87 -2.21 1.03 15.25
C ASP A 87 -1.92 2.16 14.27
N MET A 88 -2.90 2.46 13.43
CA MET A 88 -2.78 3.42 12.33
C MET A 88 -3.60 4.70 12.50
N ALA A 89 -4.19 4.96 13.66
CA ALA A 89 -4.96 6.17 13.90
C ALA A 89 -4.15 7.44 13.53
N SER A 90 -4.81 8.42 12.89
CA SER A 90 -4.24 9.74 12.61
C SER A 90 -4.31 10.64 13.85
N ALA A 91 -3.90 11.90 13.72
CA ALA A 91 -3.97 12.84 14.83
C ALA A 91 -5.40 13.26 15.19
N ASP A 92 -6.30 13.29 14.20
CA ASP A 92 -7.69 13.77 14.34
C ASP A 92 -8.75 12.68 14.17
N ARG A 93 -8.39 11.45 13.74
CA ARG A 93 -9.32 10.38 13.41
C ARG A 93 -8.87 9.02 13.89
N ILE A 94 -9.86 8.17 14.29
CA ILE A 94 -9.62 6.73 14.51
C ILE A 94 -9.27 6.05 13.18
N VAL A 95 -9.96 6.43 12.11
CA VAL A 95 -9.72 5.91 10.76
C VAL A 95 -8.83 6.89 10.01
N THR A 96 -7.61 6.48 9.75
CA THR A 96 -6.64 7.26 9.01
C THR A 96 -6.98 7.32 7.51
N ASP A 97 -6.41 8.30 6.81
CA ASP A 97 -6.21 8.22 5.36
C ASP A 97 -4.74 7.90 5.04
N SER A 98 -4.44 7.60 3.78
CA SER A 98 -3.08 7.24 3.35
C SER A 98 -2.06 8.36 3.59
N ALA A 99 -2.49 9.65 3.59
CA ALA A 99 -1.61 10.77 3.84
C ALA A 99 -1.11 10.79 5.29
N ALA A 100 -2.03 10.72 6.26
CA ALA A 100 -1.67 10.69 7.67
C ALA A 100 -0.96 9.39 8.06
N ALA A 101 -1.33 8.26 7.44
CA ALA A 101 -0.64 7.00 7.61
C ALA A 101 0.82 7.09 7.15
N ALA A 102 1.05 7.50 5.90
CA ALA A 102 2.40 7.62 5.34
C ALA A 102 3.26 8.66 6.06
N ALA A 103 2.68 9.79 6.49
CA ALA A 103 3.37 10.79 7.29
C ALA A 103 3.82 10.24 8.65
N SER A 104 3.04 9.34 9.27
CA SER A 104 3.45 8.73 10.55
C SER A 104 4.76 7.94 10.43
N TRP A 105 4.96 7.24 9.32
CA TRP A 105 6.21 6.54 9.00
C TRP A 105 7.27 7.46 8.43
N GLY A 106 6.82 8.50 7.68
CA GLY A 106 7.68 9.43 6.97
C GLY A 106 8.33 10.48 7.85
N CYS A 107 7.70 10.87 8.98
CA CYS A 107 8.27 11.90 9.86
C CYS A 107 8.23 11.55 11.36
N GLY A 108 7.68 10.39 11.73
CA GLY A 108 7.59 9.97 13.14
C GLY A 108 6.52 10.69 13.96
N HIS A 109 5.58 11.37 13.30
CA HIS A 109 4.52 12.10 13.96
C HIS A 109 3.17 11.80 13.33
N ARG A 110 2.10 11.74 14.16
CA ARG A 110 0.74 11.74 13.64
C ARG A 110 0.37 13.12 13.14
N VAL A 111 -0.23 13.18 11.95
CA VAL A 111 -0.79 14.39 11.35
C VAL A 111 -2.31 14.23 11.16
N ASN A 112 -3.00 15.31 10.83
CA ASN A 112 -4.41 15.23 10.47
C ASN A 112 -4.61 14.53 9.13
N ASN A 113 -5.74 13.85 8.95
CA ASN A 113 -6.08 13.27 7.65
C ASN A 113 -5.97 14.31 6.53
N GLY A 114 -5.37 13.92 5.43
CA GLY A 114 -5.11 14.77 4.27
C GLY A 114 -3.78 15.53 4.29
N ALA A 115 -3.18 15.77 5.46
CA ALA A 115 -1.90 16.48 5.56
C ALA A 115 -0.70 15.54 5.34
N LEU A 116 0.39 16.06 4.81
CA LEU A 116 1.66 15.34 4.63
C LEU A 116 2.78 16.03 5.40
N ASN A 117 3.25 15.36 6.46
CA ASN A 117 4.40 15.79 7.28
C ASN A 117 4.28 17.22 7.87
N ILE A 118 3.05 17.68 8.09
CA ILE A 118 2.72 18.91 8.81
C ILE A 118 1.85 18.53 10.00
N THR A 119 2.36 18.74 11.21
CA THR A 119 1.65 18.42 12.45
C THR A 119 0.48 19.37 12.71
N PRO A 120 -0.50 19.01 13.57
CA PRO A 120 -1.70 19.84 13.82
C PRO A 120 -1.42 21.26 14.30
N ASP A 121 -0.24 21.52 14.85
CA ASP A 121 0.23 22.85 15.25
C ASP A 121 0.88 23.66 14.10
N GLY A 122 0.84 23.13 12.85
CA GLY A 122 1.41 23.76 11.68
C GLY A 122 2.93 23.55 11.53
N THR A 123 3.57 22.70 12.36
CA THR A 123 5.00 22.45 12.27
C THR A 123 5.31 21.52 11.11
N HIS A 124 6.17 21.96 10.18
CA HIS A 124 6.73 21.13 9.13
C HIS A 124 7.80 20.18 9.68
N ARG A 125 7.59 18.87 9.50
CA ARG A 125 8.54 17.84 9.91
C ARG A 125 9.37 17.38 8.70
N THR A 126 10.67 17.13 8.92
CA THR A 126 11.52 16.62 7.84
C THR A 126 11.13 15.19 7.49
N PRO A 127 10.76 14.92 6.22
CA PRO A 127 10.45 13.55 5.78
C PRO A 127 11.70 12.66 5.76
N ILE A 128 11.48 11.34 5.76
CA ILE A 128 12.55 10.35 5.91
C ILE A 128 13.53 10.32 4.73
N LEU A 129 13.06 10.53 3.47
CA LEU A 129 13.97 10.51 2.33
C LEU A 129 15.04 11.63 2.39
N PRO A 130 14.71 12.90 2.67
CA PRO A 130 15.73 13.92 2.97
C PRO A 130 16.72 13.53 4.07
N VAL A 131 16.26 12.89 5.16
CA VAL A 131 17.14 12.42 6.24
C VAL A 131 18.16 11.39 5.73
N PHE A 132 17.69 10.44 4.90
CA PHE A 132 18.55 9.42 4.32
C PHE A 132 19.51 9.97 3.25
N ARG A 133 19.03 10.89 2.39
CA ARG A 133 19.85 11.59 1.40
C ARG A 133 20.98 12.35 2.08
N ASP A 134 20.69 13.10 3.14
CA ASP A 134 21.69 13.90 3.87
C ASP A 134 22.74 13.03 4.56
N ALA A 135 22.41 11.76 4.83
CA ALA A 135 23.35 10.73 5.28
C ALA A 135 24.09 10.03 4.10
N GLY A 136 23.92 10.49 2.87
CA GLY A 136 24.60 9.97 1.67
C GLY A 136 24.03 8.65 1.15
N LYS A 137 22.82 8.24 1.57
CA LYS A 137 22.14 7.05 1.08
C LYS A 137 21.28 7.40 -0.13
N ALA A 138 21.10 6.44 -1.04
CA ALA A 138 20.17 6.60 -2.16
C ALA A 138 18.70 6.47 -1.70
N THR A 139 17.80 7.12 -2.43
CA THR A 139 16.37 7.23 -2.07
C THR A 139 15.48 6.84 -3.24
N GLY A 140 14.40 6.11 -2.99
CA GLY A 140 13.50 5.67 -4.06
C GLY A 140 12.05 5.50 -3.64
N LEU A 141 11.16 5.76 -4.60
CA LEU A 141 9.71 5.57 -4.50
C LEU A 141 9.21 4.84 -5.74
N VAL A 142 8.46 3.77 -5.54
CA VAL A 142 7.84 2.97 -6.60
C VAL A 142 6.38 2.70 -6.23
N THR A 143 5.45 2.96 -7.14
CA THR A 143 4.02 2.80 -6.86
C THR A 143 3.21 2.41 -8.09
N THR A 144 2.07 1.78 -7.87
CA THR A 144 1.03 1.57 -8.89
C THR A 144 0.04 2.75 -8.99
N THR A 145 0.17 3.76 -8.15
CA THR A 145 -0.62 5.01 -8.23
C THR A 145 0.08 6.07 -9.08
N GLU A 146 -0.44 7.30 -9.08
CA GLU A 146 0.36 8.48 -9.42
C GLU A 146 1.54 8.56 -8.47
N ILE A 147 2.73 8.87 -8.98
CA ILE A 147 3.93 8.94 -8.12
C ILE A 147 3.80 10.04 -7.04
N THR A 148 2.94 11.02 -7.26
CA THR A 148 2.59 12.08 -6.30
C THR A 148 1.49 11.68 -5.31
N HIS A 149 1.01 10.43 -5.34
CA HIS A 149 0.01 9.94 -4.38
C HIS A 149 0.52 10.06 -2.94
N ALA A 150 -0.41 10.10 -2.00
CA ALA A 150 -0.14 10.40 -0.61
C ALA A 150 0.88 9.46 0.04
N THR A 151 0.84 8.18 -0.29
CA THR A 151 1.72 7.16 0.31
C THR A 151 3.20 7.36 -0.06
N PRO A 152 3.60 7.50 -1.34
CA PRO A 152 4.97 7.89 -1.66
C PRO A 152 5.30 9.30 -1.19
N ALA A 153 4.35 10.24 -1.29
CA ALA A 153 4.58 11.63 -0.88
C ALA A 153 4.87 11.79 0.62
N GLY A 154 4.30 10.95 1.47
CA GLY A 154 4.58 10.95 2.90
C GLY A 154 6.05 10.69 3.27
N PHE A 155 6.81 10.02 2.40
CA PHE A 155 8.24 9.80 2.60
C PHE A 155 9.11 10.98 2.13
N ALA A 156 8.57 11.89 1.30
CA ALA A 156 9.41 12.89 0.63
C ALA A 156 8.88 14.33 0.65
N ALA A 157 7.60 14.59 0.86
CA ALA A 157 7.01 15.91 0.66
C ALA A 157 6.32 16.48 1.93
N ASN A 158 6.20 17.82 1.98
CA ASN A 158 5.37 18.52 2.96
C ASN A 158 4.33 19.36 2.25
N VAL A 159 3.05 19.04 2.41
CA VAL A 159 1.94 19.85 1.92
C VAL A 159 0.79 19.84 2.94
N GLU A 160 0.02 20.92 2.97
CA GLU A 160 -1.15 21.03 3.85
C GLU A 160 -2.23 20.01 3.49
N HIS A 161 -2.33 19.68 2.19
CA HIS A 161 -3.30 18.70 1.71
C HIS A 161 -2.73 17.86 0.56
N ARG A 162 -2.97 16.54 0.61
CA ARG A 162 -2.47 15.54 -0.37
C ARG A 162 -2.89 15.81 -1.83
N SER A 163 -3.92 16.62 -2.06
CA SER A 163 -4.34 17.02 -3.41
C SER A 163 -3.39 18.02 -4.08
N GLN A 164 -2.41 18.57 -3.37
CA GLN A 164 -1.38 19.46 -3.93
C GLN A 164 -0.32 18.67 -4.69
N ALA A 165 -0.76 17.85 -5.65
CA ALA A 165 0.09 16.89 -6.36
C ALA A 165 1.18 17.58 -7.20
N GLU A 166 0.91 18.77 -7.73
CA GLU A 166 1.90 19.56 -8.47
C GLU A 166 3.04 20.05 -7.57
N ASP A 167 2.73 20.50 -6.34
CA ASP A 167 3.74 20.89 -5.35
C ASP A 167 4.56 19.68 -4.88
N ILE A 168 3.93 18.52 -4.73
CA ILE A 168 4.62 17.27 -4.40
C ILE A 168 5.64 16.91 -5.50
N ALA A 169 5.25 16.98 -6.77
CA ALA A 169 6.14 16.70 -7.91
C ALA A 169 7.36 17.63 -7.93
N VAL A 170 7.17 18.92 -7.63
CA VAL A 170 8.26 19.89 -7.50
C VAL A 170 9.19 19.54 -6.35
N GLN A 171 8.63 19.20 -5.18
CA GLN A 171 9.44 18.85 -4.02
C GLN A 171 10.28 17.58 -4.23
N TYR A 172 9.83 16.62 -5.06
CA TYR A 172 10.65 15.46 -5.41
C TYR A 172 11.92 15.85 -6.15
N LEU A 173 11.82 16.79 -7.09
CA LEU A 173 12.97 17.33 -7.80
C LEU A 173 13.89 18.14 -6.86
N GLU A 174 13.34 19.08 -6.09
CA GLU A 174 14.07 19.92 -5.16
C GLU A 174 14.80 19.13 -4.06
N ARG A 175 14.19 18.01 -3.64
CA ARG A 175 14.73 17.10 -2.63
C ARG A 175 15.62 16.01 -3.21
N GLU A 176 15.82 16.05 -4.54
CA GLU A 176 16.71 15.16 -5.26
C GLU A 176 16.44 13.66 -4.99
N VAL A 177 15.16 13.23 -5.01
CA VAL A 177 14.81 11.82 -4.85
C VAL A 177 15.39 11.03 -6.03
N ASP A 178 16.26 10.04 -5.78
CA ASP A 178 17.05 9.42 -6.84
C ASP A 178 16.24 8.55 -7.81
N PHE A 179 15.20 7.86 -7.31
CA PHE A 179 14.46 6.90 -8.12
C PHE A 179 12.94 7.05 -7.92
N LEU A 180 12.21 7.38 -8.99
CA LEU A 180 10.77 7.68 -8.97
C LEU A 180 10.07 6.93 -10.08
N LEU A 181 9.21 5.95 -9.78
CA LEU A 181 8.42 5.21 -10.76
C LEU A 181 6.94 5.13 -10.36
N GLY A 182 6.05 5.48 -11.30
CA GLY A 182 4.60 5.41 -11.11
C GLY A 182 3.81 5.98 -12.29
N GLY A 183 2.58 6.39 -12.02
CA GLY A 183 1.74 7.18 -12.93
C GLY A 183 1.82 8.67 -12.67
N GLY A 184 0.89 9.48 -13.23
CA GLY A 184 0.72 10.89 -12.89
C GLY A 184 1.32 11.88 -13.87
N ASN A 185 1.33 11.58 -15.18
CA ASN A 185 1.78 12.50 -16.22
C ASN A 185 1.13 13.90 -16.10
N ASN A 186 -0.10 13.97 -15.58
CA ASN A 186 -0.83 15.23 -15.39
C ASN A 186 -0.06 16.22 -14.49
N HIS A 187 0.82 15.74 -13.61
CA HIS A 187 1.57 16.56 -12.67
C HIS A 187 3.00 16.91 -13.15
N TYR A 188 3.39 16.43 -14.33
CA TYR A 188 4.74 16.64 -14.90
C TYR A 188 4.72 17.34 -16.26
N HIS A 189 3.67 17.12 -17.07
CA HIS A 189 3.61 17.62 -18.44
C HIS A 189 3.14 19.09 -18.47
N PRO A 190 3.83 20.00 -19.20
CA PRO A 190 3.54 21.44 -19.17
C PRO A 190 2.11 21.81 -19.62
N GLU A 191 1.51 21.04 -20.53
CA GLU A 191 0.13 21.27 -20.99
C GLU A 191 -0.94 20.81 -19.99
N GLN A 192 -0.55 20.05 -18.96
CA GLN A 192 -1.47 19.49 -17.95
C GLN A 192 -1.39 20.25 -16.62
N ARG A 193 -0.22 20.83 -16.33
CA ARG A 193 0.04 21.59 -15.09
C ARG A 193 -0.55 22.99 -15.17
N GLU A 194 -1.09 23.47 -14.06
CA GLU A 194 -1.64 24.84 -13.97
C GLU A 194 -0.56 25.92 -14.10
N ASP A 195 0.67 25.63 -13.63
CA ASP A 195 1.81 26.56 -13.69
C ASP A 195 2.56 26.52 -15.03
N GLY A 196 2.25 25.58 -15.92
CA GLY A 196 2.86 25.40 -17.24
C GLY A 196 4.32 24.96 -17.23
N ARG A 197 4.87 24.52 -16.07
CA ARG A 197 6.25 24.02 -15.97
C ARG A 197 6.39 22.65 -16.63
N ASP A 198 7.48 22.45 -17.37
CA ASP A 198 7.88 21.13 -17.89
C ASP A 198 8.80 20.41 -16.89
N LEU A 199 8.20 19.68 -15.94
CA LEU A 199 8.98 18.97 -14.94
C LEU A 199 9.78 17.79 -15.52
N TYR A 200 9.43 17.28 -16.69
CA TYR A 200 10.27 16.27 -17.37
C TYR A 200 11.58 16.88 -17.85
N GLU A 201 11.51 18.07 -18.43
CA GLU A 201 12.71 18.78 -18.88
C GLU A 201 13.55 19.25 -17.69
N GLU A 202 12.92 19.73 -16.62
CA GLU A 202 13.64 20.14 -15.41
C GLU A 202 14.36 18.94 -14.76
N HIS A 203 13.75 17.74 -14.72
CA HIS A 203 14.43 16.52 -14.26
C HIS A 203 15.60 16.14 -15.18
N ARG A 204 15.45 16.23 -16.53
CA ARG A 204 16.58 15.96 -17.45
C ARG A 204 17.73 16.92 -17.21
N GLN A 205 17.44 18.22 -17.02
CA GLN A 205 18.45 19.23 -16.71
C GLN A 205 19.14 18.98 -15.37
N ALA A 206 18.43 18.39 -14.41
CA ALA A 206 18.99 17.94 -13.12
C ALA A 206 19.71 16.58 -13.20
N GLY A 207 19.84 16.01 -14.41
CA GLY A 207 20.60 14.78 -14.65
C GLY A 207 19.81 13.47 -14.47
N TYR A 208 18.48 13.53 -14.45
CA TYR A 208 17.66 12.33 -14.41
C TYR A 208 17.52 11.69 -15.79
N PHE A 209 17.59 10.36 -15.81
CA PHE A 209 17.04 9.60 -16.93
C PHE A 209 15.51 9.60 -16.81
N VAL A 210 14.81 10.06 -17.88
CA VAL A 210 13.35 10.17 -17.91
C VAL A 210 12.76 9.15 -18.86
N ALA A 211 11.96 8.23 -18.34
CA ALA A 211 11.23 7.20 -19.10
C ALA A 211 9.73 7.44 -19.08
N ARG A 212 9.07 7.26 -20.24
CA ARG A 212 7.62 7.43 -20.40
C ARG A 212 6.92 6.12 -20.77
N THR A 213 7.68 5.10 -21.11
CA THR A 213 7.20 3.76 -21.46
C THR A 213 8.06 2.68 -20.79
N LYS A 214 7.49 1.49 -20.67
CA LYS A 214 8.22 0.29 -20.20
C LYS A 214 9.45 0.03 -21.05
N ASN A 215 9.33 0.18 -22.36
CA ASN A 215 10.46 -0.05 -23.28
C ASN A 215 11.61 0.94 -23.04
N GLU A 216 11.31 2.24 -22.86
CA GLU A 216 12.32 3.23 -22.50
C GLU A 216 12.97 2.91 -21.16
N LEU A 217 12.19 2.53 -20.16
CA LEU A 217 12.68 2.18 -18.83
C LEU A 217 13.63 0.97 -18.86
N MET A 218 13.23 -0.11 -19.52
CA MET A 218 13.95 -1.39 -19.48
C MET A 218 15.18 -1.42 -20.39
N ASN A 219 15.14 -0.69 -21.51
CA ASN A 219 16.24 -0.66 -22.50
C ASN A 219 17.11 0.60 -22.44
N GLY A 220 16.73 1.56 -21.59
CA GLY A 220 17.48 2.79 -21.36
C GLY A 220 18.52 2.66 -20.26
N ASN A 221 19.09 3.78 -19.84
CA ASN A 221 20.11 3.83 -18.80
C ASN A 221 19.52 3.94 -17.38
N ALA A 222 18.44 3.21 -17.10
CA ALA A 222 17.77 3.26 -15.80
C ALA A 222 18.48 2.43 -14.70
N ALA A 223 19.52 1.67 -15.04
CA ALA A 223 20.28 0.89 -14.07
C ALA A 223 21.27 1.72 -13.25
N GLU A 224 21.58 2.94 -13.70
CA GLU A 224 22.56 3.83 -13.06
C GLU A 224 22.03 5.26 -12.99
N GLY A 225 22.40 5.99 -11.94
CA GLY A 225 22.03 7.40 -11.76
C GLY A 225 20.57 7.62 -11.33
N ARG A 226 20.12 8.85 -11.45
CA ARG A 226 18.75 9.25 -11.06
C ARG A 226 17.74 8.93 -12.16
N VAL A 227 16.55 8.46 -11.77
CA VAL A 227 15.51 8.01 -12.70
C VAL A 227 14.15 8.60 -12.34
N LEU A 228 13.45 9.13 -13.35
CA LEU A 228 12.03 9.44 -13.29
C LEU A 228 11.29 8.62 -14.36
N GLY A 229 10.38 7.75 -13.96
CA GLY A 229 9.51 6.98 -14.85
C GLY A 229 8.03 7.26 -14.56
N VAL A 230 7.31 7.83 -15.52
CA VAL A 230 5.88 8.15 -15.40
C VAL A 230 5.15 7.60 -16.62
N PHE A 231 4.33 6.55 -16.42
CA PHE A 231 3.86 5.69 -17.51
C PHE A 231 2.42 5.93 -17.94
N THR A 232 1.63 6.68 -17.17
CA THR A 232 0.21 6.95 -17.43
C THR A 232 -0.17 8.37 -17.03
N ASN A 233 -1.31 8.87 -17.52
CA ASN A 233 -1.79 10.19 -17.12
C ASN A 233 -2.18 10.26 -15.63
N GLY A 234 -2.94 9.28 -15.16
CA GLY A 234 -3.32 9.11 -13.76
C GLY A 234 -2.57 7.93 -13.14
N HIS A 235 -3.25 7.14 -12.32
CA HIS A 235 -2.70 5.91 -11.74
C HIS A 235 -2.38 4.87 -12.81
N LEU A 236 -1.48 3.92 -12.50
CA LEU A 236 -1.26 2.77 -13.38
C LEU A 236 -2.53 1.92 -13.51
N PRO A 237 -2.70 1.14 -14.58
CA PRO A 237 -3.87 0.29 -14.76
C PRO A 237 -3.96 -0.73 -13.61
N TYR A 238 -5.16 -1.17 -13.28
CA TYR A 238 -5.34 -2.33 -12.43
C TYR A 238 -4.67 -3.55 -13.05
N THR A 239 -4.08 -4.38 -12.25
CA THR A 239 -3.32 -5.55 -12.70
C THR A 239 -4.15 -6.47 -13.60
N LEU A 240 -5.44 -6.69 -13.26
CA LEU A 240 -6.33 -7.51 -14.08
C LEU A 240 -6.54 -6.93 -15.48
N ASP A 241 -6.74 -5.63 -15.61
CA ASP A 241 -6.87 -4.96 -16.90
C ASP A 241 -5.51 -4.92 -17.65
N HIS A 242 -4.41 -4.74 -16.91
CA HIS A 242 -3.06 -4.71 -17.45
C HIS A 242 -2.72 -6.03 -18.16
N ILE A 243 -2.90 -7.17 -17.48
CA ILE A 243 -2.54 -8.50 -18.04
C ILE A 243 -3.45 -8.94 -19.19
N ASN A 244 -4.66 -8.38 -19.31
CA ASN A 244 -5.62 -8.71 -20.35
C ASN A 244 -5.69 -7.69 -21.50
N THR A 245 -4.81 -6.67 -21.48
CA THR A 245 -4.74 -5.64 -22.53
C THR A 245 -3.29 -5.60 -23.09
N PRO A 246 -3.03 -6.15 -24.30
CA PRO A 246 -1.68 -6.26 -24.85
C PRO A 246 -0.91 -4.94 -24.92
N GLU A 247 -1.59 -3.84 -25.25
CA GLU A 247 -0.98 -2.51 -25.32
C GLU A 247 -0.49 -2.03 -23.95
N LEU A 248 -1.23 -2.33 -22.88
CA LEU A 248 -0.79 -1.99 -21.51
C LEU A 248 0.41 -2.83 -21.08
N LEU A 249 0.42 -4.13 -21.38
CA LEU A 249 1.57 -5.02 -21.11
C LEU A 249 2.86 -4.57 -21.79
N GLU A 250 2.74 -4.03 -22.99
CA GLU A 250 3.91 -3.54 -23.76
C GLU A 250 4.44 -2.21 -23.22
N ASN A 251 3.54 -1.31 -22.77
CA ASN A 251 3.90 0.08 -22.48
C ASN A 251 4.05 0.40 -20.99
N VAL A 252 3.43 -0.37 -20.09
CA VAL A 252 3.44 -0.10 -18.66
C VAL A 252 4.19 -1.21 -17.92
N PRO A 253 5.19 -0.90 -17.09
CA PRO A 253 5.87 -1.91 -16.29
C PRO A 253 5.00 -2.39 -15.12
N THR A 254 5.19 -3.65 -14.70
CA THR A 254 4.58 -4.20 -13.50
C THR A 254 5.25 -3.67 -12.23
N LEU A 255 4.58 -3.75 -11.08
CA LEU A 255 5.16 -3.36 -9.80
C LEU A 255 6.43 -4.16 -9.47
N ALA A 256 6.43 -5.46 -9.75
CA ALA A 256 7.60 -6.32 -9.54
C ALA A 256 8.80 -5.92 -10.43
N GLU A 257 8.57 -5.60 -11.71
CA GLU A 257 9.61 -5.11 -12.62
C GLU A 257 10.20 -3.77 -12.16
N MET A 258 9.33 -2.84 -11.72
CA MET A 258 9.76 -1.54 -11.18
C MET A 258 10.56 -1.71 -9.90
N THR A 259 10.13 -2.60 -9.01
CA THR A 259 10.81 -2.90 -7.73
C THR A 259 12.19 -3.51 -7.97
N ASP A 260 12.31 -4.48 -8.88
CA ASP A 260 13.59 -5.11 -9.22
C ASP A 260 14.58 -4.09 -9.78
N LEU A 261 14.13 -3.23 -10.70
CA LEU A 261 14.98 -2.20 -11.28
C LEU A 261 15.41 -1.16 -10.23
N ALA A 262 14.49 -0.74 -9.35
CA ALA A 262 14.80 0.19 -8.26
C ALA A 262 15.87 -0.37 -7.32
N ILE A 263 15.71 -1.63 -6.90
CA ILE A 263 16.69 -2.30 -6.03
C ILE A 263 18.05 -2.39 -6.71
N ARG A 264 18.11 -2.80 -7.98
CA ARG A 264 19.37 -2.89 -8.75
C ARG A 264 20.05 -1.53 -8.88
N ASN A 265 19.31 -0.47 -9.19
CA ASN A 265 19.85 0.88 -9.31
C ASN A 265 20.36 1.39 -7.96
N LEU A 266 19.49 1.43 -6.93
CA LEU A 266 19.80 2.03 -5.63
C LEU A 266 20.91 1.27 -4.87
N SER A 267 21.02 -0.04 -5.07
CA SER A 267 22.08 -0.87 -4.45
C SER A 267 23.50 -0.55 -4.93
N ASN A 268 23.65 0.22 -6.01
CA ASN A 268 24.95 0.73 -6.46
C ASN A 268 25.53 1.79 -5.51
N ASN A 269 24.69 2.42 -4.67
CA ASN A 269 25.20 3.37 -3.68
C ASN A 269 25.96 2.62 -2.57
N PRO A 270 27.27 2.95 -2.36
CA PRO A 270 28.09 2.27 -1.36
C PRO A 270 27.59 2.44 0.07
N ASN A 271 26.83 3.50 0.37
CA ASN A 271 26.20 3.75 1.67
C ASN A 271 24.85 3.06 1.84
N GLY A 272 24.32 2.41 0.79
CA GLY A 272 23.02 1.78 0.79
C GLY A 272 21.88 2.74 0.45
N PHE A 273 20.64 2.30 0.71
CA PHE A 273 19.44 3.01 0.25
C PHE A 273 18.25 2.84 1.19
N ILE A 274 17.24 3.68 0.95
CA ILE A 274 15.85 3.47 1.37
C ILE A 274 14.94 3.48 0.15
N LEU A 275 14.09 2.46 0.03
CA LEU A 275 13.10 2.31 -1.04
C LEU A 275 11.72 2.06 -0.43
N GLN A 276 10.72 2.86 -0.82
CA GLN A 276 9.33 2.55 -0.58
C GLN A 276 8.71 1.94 -1.86
N VAL A 277 7.96 0.86 -1.69
CA VAL A 277 7.21 0.17 -2.75
C VAL A 277 5.75 0.11 -2.36
N GLU A 278 4.87 0.66 -3.18
CA GLU A 278 3.44 0.73 -2.91
C GLU A 278 2.61 -0.05 -3.93
N GLY A 279 1.77 -0.97 -3.42
CA GLY A 279 0.64 -1.55 -4.15
C GLY A 279 -0.62 -0.72 -3.94
N GLY A 280 -0.66 0.49 -4.50
CA GLY A 280 -1.71 1.47 -4.17
C GLY A 280 -3.05 1.21 -4.85
N ARG A 281 -3.10 0.36 -5.89
CA ARG A 281 -4.36 0.04 -6.56
C ARG A 281 -5.25 -0.91 -5.78
N VAL A 282 -4.73 -1.57 -4.74
CA VAL A 282 -5.51 -2.41 -3.81
C VAL A 282 -6.59 -1.58 -3.12
N ASP A 283 -6.25 -0.40 -2.61
CA ASP A 283 -7.19 0.53 -1.98
C ASP A 283 -8.29 0.99 -2.94
N HIS A 284 -7.91 1.39 -4.16
CA HIS A 284 -8.87 1.84 -5.17
C HIS A 284 -9.85 0.74 -5.59
N ALA A 285 -9.40 -0.51 -5.66
CA ALA A 285 -10.25 -1.66 -5.93
C ALA A 285 -11.21 -1.94 -4.75
N ALA A 286 -10.73 -1.83 -3.51
CA ALA A 286 -11.55 -1.97 -2.32
C ALA A 286 -12.63 -0.87 -2.24
N HIS A 287 -12.29 0.39 -2.50
CA HIS A 287 -13.25 1.50 -2.61
C HIS A 287 -14.33 1.24 -3.66
N SER A 288 -13.98 0.54 -4.72
CA SER A 288 -14.87 0.18 -5.83
C SER A 288 -15.65 -1.10 -5.58
N ASN A 289 -15.42 -1.81 -4.48
CA ASN A 289 -15.94 -3.15 -4.21
C ASN A 289 -15.68 -4.12 -5.38
N ASP A 290 -14.49 -4.03 -5.95
CA ASP A 290 -14.04 -4.78 -7.12
C ASP A 290 -13.18 -5.96 -6.69
N VAL A 291 -13.76 -7.15 -6.64
CA VAL A 291 -13.04 -8.36 -6.19
C VAL A 291 -11.90 -8.74 -7.15
N GLY A 292 -12.12 -8.63 -8.46
CA GLY A 292 -11.10 -8.94 -9.47
C GLY A 292 -9.91 -7.98 -9.36
N GLY A 293 -10.18 -6.66 -9.38
CA GLY A 293 -9.16 -5.64 -9.17
C GLY A 293 -8.42 -5.85 -7.87
N LEU A 294 -9.13 -6.02 -6.75
CA LEU A 294 -8.57 -6.17 -5.42
C LEU A 294 -7.56 -7.32 -5.31
N LEU A 295 -7.97 -8.52 -5.73
CA LEU A 295 -7.15 -9.72 -5.53
C LEU A 295 -5.94 -9.76 -6.48
N TYR A 296 -6.11 -9.31 -7.72
CA TYR A 296 -5.00 -9.28 -8.68
C TYR A 296 -3.97 -8.18 -8.35
N ASP A 297 -4.40 -7.01 -7.84
CA ASP A 297 -3.48 -5.96 -7.39
C ASP A 297 -2.76 -6.35 -6.08
N GLN A 298 -3.45 -7.07 -5.16
CA GLN A 298 -2.80 -7.64 -3.99
C GLN A 298 -1.77 -8.71 -4.36
N ILE A 299 -2.02 -9.52 -5.39
CA ILE A 299 -1.05 -10.50 -5.92
C ILE A 299 0.13 -9.78 -6.57
N ALA A 300 -0.09 -8.72 -7.34
CA ALA A 300 1.01 -7.93 -7.91
C ALA A 300 1.89 -7.28 -6.83
N PHE A 301 1.30 -6.85 -5.72
CA PHE A 301 2.06 -6.41 -4.55
C PHE A 301 2.86 -7.56 -3.92
N ASP A 302 2.27 -8.73 -3.78
CA ASP A 302 2.93 -9.93 -3.26
C ASP A 302 4.12 -10.38 -4.14
N ASP A 303 4.00 -10.22 -5.46
CA ASP A 303 5.13 -10.46 -6.39
C ASP A 303 6.29 -9.48 -6.12
N ALA A 304 6.01 -8.21 -5.81
CA ALA A 304 7.02 -7.24 -5.41
C ALA A 304 7.64 -7.58 -4.04
N VAL A 305 6.87 -8.13 -3.09
CA VAL A 305 7.40 -8.72 -1.85
C VAL A 305 8.39 -9.84 -2.16
N GLY A 306 8.06 -10.71 -3.13
CA GLY A 306 8.95 -11.77 -3.59
C GLY A 306 10.28 -11.23 -4.11
N VAL A 307 10.26 -10.16 -4.91
CA VAL A 307 11.46 -9.47 -5.43
C VAL A 307 12.30 -8.89 -4.29
N ALA A 308 11.69 -8.18 -3.36
CA ALA A 308 12.39 -7.59 -2.22
C ALA A 308 13.06 -8.66 -1.35
N MET A 309 12.37 -9.76 -1.08
CA MET A 309 12.90 -10.87 -0.28
C MET A 309 13.96 -11.68 -1.01
N ALA A 310 13.92 -11.78 -2.35
CA ALA A 310 15.01 -12.38 -3.14
C ALA A 310 16.31 -11.58 -3.00
N PHE A 311 16.24 -10.27 -2.92
CA PHE A 311 17.39 -9.42 -2.63
C PHE A 311 17.83 -9.52 -1.17
N ALA A 312 16.92 -9.42 -0.21
CA ALA A 312 17.24 -9.33 1.21
C ALA A 312 17.60 -10.68 1.84
N GLY A 313 17.01 -11.79 1.39
CA GLY A 313 17.08 -13.09 2.06
C GLY A 313 18.49 -13.72 2.15
N SER A 314 19.44 -13.28 1.29
CA SER A 314 20.85 -13.68 1.35
C SER A 314 21.77 -12.65 2.00
N ARG A 315 21.21 -11.59 2.61
CA ARG A 315 21.95 -10.42 3.13
C ARG A 315 21.71 -10.26 4.62
N ASP A 316 22.71 -9.74 5.30
CA ASP A 316 22.68 -9.40 6.74
C ASP A 316 22.66 -7.88 6.99
N ASP A 317 22.50 -7.08 5.93
CA ASP A 317 22.55 -5.62 5.95
C ASP A 317 21.27 -4.94 5.44
N THR A 318 20.17 -5.68 5.27
CA THR A 318 18.91 -5.17 4.69
C THR A 318 17.74 -5.41 5.64
N LEU A 319 17.07 -4.33 6.04
CA LEU A 319 15.79 -4.36 6.74
C LEU A 319 14.65 -4.32 5.72
N VAL A 320 13.74 -5.27 5.79
CA VAL A 320 12.49 -5.29 5.02
C VAL A 320 11.32 -5.12 5.97
N ILE A 321 10.40 -4.22 5.66
CA ILE A 321 9.15 -3.99 6.36
C ILE A 321 8.01 -4.18 5.35
N ILE A 322 7.01 -4.99 5.69
CA ILE A 322 5.84 -5.28 4.84
C ILE A 322 4.60 -4.96 5.66
N THR A 323 3.74 -4.08 5.17
CA THR A 323 2.54 -3.65 5.90
C THR A 323 1.44 -3.16 4.97
N THR A 324 0.38 -2.63 5.56
CA THR A 324 -0.66 -1.82 4.95
C THR A 324 -0.85 -0.55 5.78
N ASP A 325 -1.44 0.47 5.22
CA ASP A 325 -1.66 1.76 5.87
C ASP A 325 -3.00 1.84 6.61
N HIS A 326 -4.01 1.14 6.16
CA HIS A 326 -5.34 0.97 6.78
C HIS A 326 -6.07 -0.21 6.13
N GLY A 327 -7.19 -0.62 6.71
CA GLY A 327 -8.15 -1.47 6.01
C GLY A 327 -9.05 -0.64 5.10
N ASN A 328 -9.65 -1.27 4.09
CA ASN A 328 -10.68 -0.63 3.27
C ASN A 328 -11.79 -1.62 2.92
N ALA A 329 -13.04 -1.14 3.04
CA ALA A 329 -14.28 -1.87 2.71
C ALA A 329 -14.44 -3.24 3.39
N ASN A 330 -13.46 -3.74 4.14
CA ASN A 330 -13.42 -5.02 4.86
C ASN A 330 -14.07 -6.18 4.09
N PRO A 331 -13.52 -6.57 2.93
CA PRO A 331 -14.07 -7.67 2.13
C PRO A 331 -13.85 -9.02 2.83
N GLY A 332 -14.77 -9.96 2.54
CA GLY A 332 -14.62 -11.32 3.02
C GLY A 332 -15.43 -12.31 2.19
N PHE A 333 -14.86 -13.49 1.97
CA PHE A 333 -15.56 -14.62 1.39
C PHE A 333 -16.48 -15.24 2.45
N SER A 334 -17.76 -15.30 2.15
CA SER A 334 -18.75 -15.91 3.05
C SER A 334 -18.91 -17.40 2.77
N SER A 335 -19.62 -18.10 3.68
CA SER A 335 -19.86 -19.53 3.54
C SER A 335 -20.61 -19.85 2.25
N ALA A 336 -19.92 -20.47 1.30
CA ALA A 336 -20.39 -20.86 -0.03
C ALA A 336 -19.55 -22.04 -0.54
N PRO A 337 -19.93 -22.71 -1.65
CA PRO A 337 -19.05 -23.65 -2.32
C PRO A 337 -17.74 -22.97 -2.77
N ASP A 338 -16.64 -23.70 -2.67
CA ASP A 338 -15.32 -23.17 -3.06
C ASP A 338 -15.25 -22.80 -4.56
N GLU A 339 -16.03 -23.48 -5.39
CA GLU A 339 -16.15 -23.25 -6.83
C GLU A 339 -16.65 -21.83 -7.16
N ASP A 340 -17.46 -21.25 -6.28
CA ASP A 340 -17.95 -19.88 -6.44
C ASP A 340 -16.80 -18.88 -6.26
N PHE A 341 -15.90 -19.11 -5.29
CA PHE A 341 -14.68 -18.34 -5.16
C PHE A 341 -13.73 -18.56 -6.35
N ASP A 342 -13.59 -19.80 -6.82
CA ASP A 342 -12.75 -20.14 -7.96
C ASP A 342 -13.19 -19.43 -9.25
N SER A 343 -14.47 -19.08 -9.37
CA SER A 343 -15.01 -18.38 -10.53
C SER A 343 -14.35 -17.01 -10.77
N ILE A 344 -13.74 -16.40 -9.73
CA ILE A 344 -12.98 -15.14 -9.84
C ILE A 344 -11.81 -15.29 -10.83
N GLN A 345 -11.26 -16.49 -10.99
CA GLN A 345 -10.19 -16.77 -11.96
C GLN A 345 -10.62 -16.53 -13.42
N ASN A 346 -11.94 -16.50 -13.70
CA ASN A 346 -12.49 -16.23 -15.03
C ASN A 346 -12.61 -14.74 -15.33
N HIS A 347 -12.41 -13.86 -14.34
CA HIS A 347 -12.46 -12.42 -14.55
C HIS A 347 -11.35 -11.99 -15.51
N ARG A 348 -11.73 -11.19 -16.49
CA ARG A 348 -10.82 -10.62 -17.52
C ARG A 348 -10.58 -9.13 -17.30
N HIS A 349 -11.58 -8.44 -16.73
CA HIS A 349 -11.51 -7.00 -16.51
C HIS A 349 -12.14 -6.61 -15.18
N THR A 350 -11.69 -5.46 -14.68
CA THR A 350 -12.18 -4.84 -13.45
C THR A 350 -13.60 -4.29 -13.59
N THR A 351 -14.27 -4.06 -12.48
CA THR A 351 -15.53 -3.31 -12.45
C THR A 351 -15.32 -1.86 -12.94
N ASN A 352 -14.12 -1.32 -12.78
CA ASN A 352 -13.76 -0.01 -13.33
C ASN A 352 -13.79 -0.02 -14.88
N TRP A 353 -13.25 -1.06 -15.50
CA TRP A 353 -13.33 -1.26 -16.96
C TRP A 353 -14.78 -1.43 -17.41
N ILE A 354 -15.60 -2.18 -16.66
CA ILE A 354 -17.02 -2.33 -16.95
C ILE A 354 -17.69 -0.96 -16.98
N ARG A 355 -17.51 -0.17 -15.92
CA ARG A 355 -18.13 1.15 -15.75
C ARG A 355 -17.66 2.17 -16.78
N ALA A 356 -16.39 2.17 -17.15
CA ALA A 356 -15.84 3.06 -18.16
C ALA A 356 -16.47 2.89 -19.55
N GLY A 357 -17.02 1.72 -19.85
CA GLY A 357 -17.71 1.45 -21.12
C GLY A 357 -19.24 1.55 -21.04
N LEU A 358 -19.79 1.96 -19.89
CA LEU A 358 -21.23 2.16 -19.67
C LEU A 358 -21.53 3.61 -19.30
N ASN A 359 -22.75 4.04 -19.55
CA ASN A 359 -23.26 5.34 -19.12
C ASN A 359 -24.71 5.24 -18.63
N SER A 360 -25.33 6.35 -18.21
CA SER A 360 -26.70 6.39 -17.72
C SER A 360 -27.78 5.97 -18.73
N GLU A 361 -27.45 5.98 -20.02
CA GLU A 361 -28.35 5.64 -21.13
C GLU A 361 -28.12 4.22 -21.67
N SER A 362 -27.10 3.51 -21.16
CA SER A 362 -26.81 2.13 -21.57
C SER A 362 -28.03 1.23 -21.41
N SER A 363 -28.32 0.45 -22.43
CA SER A 363 -29.44 -0.49 -22.42
C SER A 363 -29.15 -1.69 -21.52
N ILE A 364 -30.20 -2.39 -21.10
CA ILE A 364 -30.05 -3.59 -20.26
C ILE A 364 -29.20 -4.68 -20.96
N PRO A 365 -29.37 -5.00 -22.24
CA PRO A 365 -28.50 -5.95 -22.92
C PRO A 365 -27.00 -5.52 -22.94
N GLU A 366 -26.72 -4.23 -23.15
CA GLU A 366 -25.34 -3.73 -23.12
C GLU A 366 -24.69 -3.91 -21.74
N ILE A 367 -25.45 -3.64 -20.67
CA ILE A 367 -24.98 -3.83 -19.29
C ILE A 367 -24.69 -5.32 -19.04
N GLN A 368 -25.64 -6.21 -19.40
CA GLN A 368 -25.47 -7.65 -19.23
C GLN A 368 -24.27 -8.19 -20.01
N GLN A 369 -24.16 -7.87 -21.30
CA GLN A 369 -23.08 -8.32 -22.18
C GLN A 369 -21.70 -7.83 -21.67
N ARG A 370 -21.62 -6.60 -21.16
CA ARG A 370 -20.35 -6.04 -20.68
C ARG A 370 -19.90 -6.69 -19.38
N ILE A 371 -20.82 -6.97 -18.46
CA ILE A 371 -20.52 -7.68 -17.21
C ILE A 371 -20.11 -9.12 -17.52
N GLU A 372 -20.85 -9.83 -18.37
CA GLU A 372 -20.55 -11.21 -18.78
C GLU A 372 -19.15 -11.30 -19.44
N TYR A 373 -18.84 -10.38 -20.35
CA TYR A 373 -17.53 -10.34 -21.00
C TYR A 373 -16.40 -10.16 -20.00
N ALA A 374 -16.57 -9.27 -19.01
CA ALA A 374 -15.55 -8.93 -18.04
C ALA A 374 -15.37 -9.99 -16.95
N THR A 375 -16.46 -10.67 -16.54
CA THR A 375 -16.45 -11.54 -15.35
C THR A 375 -16.80 -12.99 -15.62
N GLY A 376 -17.41 -13.29 -16.77
CA GLY A 376 -18.02 -14.59 -17.08
C GLY A 376 -19.39 -14.82 -16.44
N TYR A 377 -19.94 -13.84 -15.71
CA TYR A 377 -21.25 -14.00 -15.05
C TYR A 377 -22.39 -13.50 -15.91
N GLU A 378 -23.34 -14.38 -16.20
CA GLU A 378 -24.62 -14.03 -16.83
C GLU A 378 -25.56 -13.47 -15.76
N ILE A 379 -25.73 -12.16 -15.72
CA ILE A 379 -26.64 -11.52 -14.75
C ILE A 379 -28.06 -11.43 -15.32
N PRO A 380 -29.12 -11.66 -14.52
CA PRO A 380 -30.50 -11.52 -14.96
C PRO A 380 -30.86 -10.04 -15.24
N ARG A 381 -31.87 -9.82 -16.05
CA ARG A 381 -32.38 -8.49 -16.40
C ARG A 381 -32.62 -7.60 -15.19
N GLU A 382 -33.17 -8.15 -14.13
CA GLU A 382 -33.46 -7.43 -12.87
C GLU A 382 -32.20 -6.82 -12.24
N GLN A 383 -31.10 -7.56 -12.17
CA GLN A 383 -29.83 -7.05 -11.63
C GLN A 383 -29.24 -5.95 -12.53
N ALA A 384 -29.37 -6.09 -13.85
CA ALA A 384 -28.94 -5.04 -14.78
C ALA A 384 -29.78 -3.75 -14.65
N GLU A 385 -31.09 -3.88 -14.38
CA GLU A 385 -31.98 -2.74 -14.09
C GLU A 385 -31.60 -2.06 -12.78
N ILE A 386 -31.28 -2.82 -11.72
CA ILE A 386 -30.77 -2.29 -10.44
C ILE A 386 -29.46 -1.53 -10.66
N TYR A 387 -28.50 -2.10 -11.40
CA TYR A 387 -27.25 -1.40 -11.72
C TYR A 387 -27.51 -0.09 -12.47
N ARG A 388 -28.40 -0.08 -13.47
CA ARG A 388 -28.74 1.13 -14.22
C ARG A 388 -29.35 2.23 -13.33
N LEU A 389 -30.21 1.85 -12.37
CA LEU A 389 -30.72 2.79 -11.37
C LEU A 389 -29.58 3.37 -10.51
N ALA A 390 -28.61 2.54 -10.10
CA ALA A 390 -27.46 2.99 -9.36
C ALA A 390 -26.57 3.94 -10.20
N ALA A 391 -26.34 3.63 -11.48
CA ALA A 391 -25.58 4.47 -12.38
C ALA A 391 -26.23 5.86 -12.61
N ARG A 392 -27.56 5.96 -12.50
CA ARG A 392 -28.32 7.21 -12.53
C ARG A 392 -28.41 7.93 -11.18
N GLY A 393 -27.89 7.32 -10.11
CA GLY A 393 -28.03 7.85 -8.75
C GLY A 393 -29.45 7.72 -8.18
N GLU A 394 -30.27 6.85 -8.76
CA GLU A 394 -31.69 6.63 -8.39
C GLU A 394 -31.88 5.45 -7.44
N TYR A 395 -30.90 4.54 -7.35
CA TYR A 395 -30.97 3.38 -6.46
C TYR A 395 -30.93 3.80 -4.97
N ARG A 396 -31.78 3.16 -4.18
CA ARG A 396 -31.87 3.40 -2.72
C ARG A 396 -32.01 2.07 -1.99
N ALA A 397 -30.96 1.71 -1.24
CA ALA A 397 -30.99 0.60 -0.29
C ALA A 397 -31.09 1.13 1.14
N THR A 398 -31.45 0.27 2.08
CA THR A 398 -31.51 0.60 3.51
C THR A 398 -30.13 1.06 4.02
N TYR A 399 -29.04 0.43 3.56
CA TYR A 399 -27.68 0.84 3.84
C TYR A 399 -27.16 1.78 2.75
N SER A 400 -27.36 3.07 2.96
CA SER A 400 -27.12 4.10 1.95
C SER A 400 -25.67 4.21 1.45
N ARG A 401 -24.68 3.77 2.24
CA ARG A 401 -23.28 3.73 1.83
C ARG A 401 -23.01 2.76 0.66
N MET A 402 -23.93 1.82 0.43
CA MET A 402 -23.86 0.82 -0.65
C MET A 402 -24.73 1.18 -1.85
N ASN A 403 -25.06 2.45 -2.06
CA ASN A 403 -25.92 2.91 -3.15
C ASN A 403 -25.15 3.40 -4.40
N SER A 404 -23.83 3.57 -4.34
CA SER A 404 -23.04 3.98 -5.50
C SER A 404 -23.03 2.89 -6.57
N ALA A 405 -22.86 3.27 -7.84
CA ALA A 405 -22.82 2.30 -8.95
C ALA A 405 -21.74 1.23 -8.74
N SER A 406 -20.59 1.59 -8.17
CA SER A 406 -19.51 0.64 -7.84
C SER A 406 -19.94 -0.34 -6.73
N ALA A 407 -20.52 0.16 -5.64
CA ALA A 407 -20.98 -0.69 -4.54
C ALA A 407 -22.12 -1.63 -5.00
N VAL A 408 -23.04 -1.15 -5.83
CA VAL A 408 -24.10 -1.99 -6.40
C VAL A 408 -23.52 -3.06 -7.33
N MET A 409 -22.52 -2.74 -8.14
CA MET A 409 -21.80 -3.73 -8.94
C MET A 409 -21.18 -4.82 -8.05
N GLY A 410 -20.46 -4.42 -6.99
CA GLY A 410 -19.89 -5.38 -6.03
C GLY A 410 -20.95 -6.28 -5.38
N GLN A 411 -22.13 -5.72 -5.02
CA GLN A 411 -23.25 -6.51 -4.48
C GLN A 411 -23.83 -7.48 -5.53
N ILE A 412 -23.91 -7.08 -6.80
CA ILE A 412 -24.36 -7.98 -7.88
C ILE A 412 -23.39 -9.14 -8.04
N LEU A 413 -22.09 -8.86 -8.13
CA LEU A 413 -21.06 -9.89 -8.30
C LEU A 413 -20.96 -10.81 -7.08
N ALA A 414 -21.24 -10.31 -5.86
CA ALA A 414 -21.27 -11.11 -4.64
C ALA A 414 -22.31 -12.25 -4.68
N ASN A 415 -23.33 -12.17 -5.53
CA ASN A 415 -24.27 -13.30 -5.73
C ASN A 415 -23.61 -14.50 -6.44
N TYR A 416 -22.46 -14.30 -7.05
CA TYR A 416 -21.77 -15.32 -7.84
C TYR A 416 -20.46 -15.78 -7.18
N CYS A 417 -19.64 -14.85 -6.69
CA CYS A 417 -18.37 -15.17 -6.08
C CYS A 417 -18.38 -15.17 -4.54
N HIS A 418 -19.49 -14.80 -3.92
CA HIS A 418 -19.71 -14.73 -2.47
C HIS A 418 -18.68 -13.90 -1.69
N VAL A 419 -18.01 -12.96 -2.35
CA VAL A 419 -17.18 -11.95 -1.69
C VAL A 419 -18.05 -10.73 -1.35
N ASN A 420 -18.17 -10.46 -0.07
CA ASN A 420 -19.04 -9.44 0.50
C ASN A 420 -18.22 -8.27 1.05
N TRP A 421 -18.87 -7.13 1.23
CA TRP A 421 -18.26 -5.87 1.59
C TRP A 421 -19.03 -5.18 2.72
N VAL A 422 -18.31 -4.61 3.69
CA VAL A 422 -18.92 -3.81 4.76
C VAL A 422 -19.28 -2.41 4.26
N GLY A 423 -18.55 -1.89 3.30
CA GLY A 423 -18.78 -0.56 2.73
C GLY A 423 -17.90 -0.32 1.51
N GLY A 424 -17.59 0.94 1.23
CA GLY A 424 -16.66 1.37 0.18
C GLY A 424 -15.74 2.47 0.71
N SER A 425 -15.31 2.39 1.98
CA SER A 425 -14.47 3.38 2.64
C SER A 425 -13.49 2.72 3.59
N HIS A 426 -12.47 3.45 3.99
CA HIS A 426 -11.47 2.99 4.96
C HIS A 426 -12.12 2.50 6.25
N THR A 427 -11.46 1.55 6.90
CA THR A 427 -11.85 0.95 8.17
C THR A 427 -10.73 1.08 9.19
N GLY A 428 -11.09 1.17 10.48
CA GLY A 428 -10.16 1.40 11.59
C GLY A 428 -9.57 0.10 12.15
N ASP A 429 -9.04 -0.75 11.28
CA ASP A 429 -8.44 -2.02 11.68
C ASP A 429 -7.05 -1.82 12.27
N TYR A 430 -6.62 -2.70 13.18
CA TYR A 430 -5.20 -2.90 13.39
C TYR A 430 -4.63 -3.65 12.20
N VAL A 431 -3.55 -3.12 11.63
CA VAL A 431 -3.01 -3.64 10.38
C VAL A 431 -1.92 -4.68 10.61
N GLU A 432 -1.79 -5.60 9.66
CA GLU A 432 -0.70 -6.59 9.65
C GLU A 432 0.62 -5.91 9.36
N LEU A 433 1.65 -6.32 10.11
CA LEU A 433 3.01 -5.84 9.97
C LEU A 433 3.98 -7.02 10.04
N ALA A 434 4.81 -7.17 9.02
CA ALA A 434 5.88 -8.16 8.99
C ALA A 434 7.23 -7.47 8.81
N SER A 435 8.28 -8.02 9.42
CA SER A 435 9.63 -7.46 9.31
C SER A 435 10.70 -8.54 9.23
N PHE A 436 11.78 -8.25 8.49
CA PHE A 436 12.92 -9.14 8.27
C PHE A 436 14.23 -8.37 8.33
N GLY A 437 15.27 -9.01 8.82
CA GLY A 437 16.64 -8.48 8.80
C GLY A 437 16.99 -7.64 10.04
N PRO A 438 18.18 -7.00 10.06
CA PRO A 438 18.66 -6.24 11.21
C PRO A 438 17.78 -5.02 11.47
N GLY A 439 17.40 -4.80 12.74
CA GLY A 439 16.41 -3.79 13.16
C GLY A 439 14.99 -4.33 13.32
N SER A 440 14.67 -5.51 12.74
CA SER A 440 13.34 -6.14 12.89
C SER A 440 13.02 -6.55 14.33
N GLU A 441 14.03 -6.69 15.18
CA GLU A 441 13.87 -6.98 16.62
C GLU A 441 13.17 -5.87 17.39
N ALA A 442 13.14 -4.65 16.84
CA ALA A 442 12.41 -3.53 17.42
C ALA A 442 10.92 -3.50 17.02
N ILE A 443 10.51 -4.40 16.11
CA ILE A 443 9.14 -4.50 15.60
C ILE A 443 8.52 -5.79 16.12
N GLU A 444 7.97 -5.77 17.32
CA GLU A 444 7.37 -6.94 17.96
C GLU A 444 6.03 -6.62 18.63
N GLY A 445 5.07 -7.56 18.54
CA GLY A 445 3.80 -7.53 19.24
C GLY A 445 2.84 -6.46 18.71
N PHE A 446 2.73 -5.34 19.39
CA PHE A 446 1.85 -4.23 19.01
C PHE A 446 2.68 -2.96 18.85
N VAL A 447 2.58 -2.32 17.68
CA VAL A 447 3.40 -1.18 17.27
C VAL A 447 2.49 0.04 17.05
N ILE A 448 2.94 1.21 17.45
CA ILE A 448 2.32 2.48 17.06
C ILE A 448 2.98 2.96 15.76
N ASN A 449 2.18 3.40 14.80
CA ASN A 449 2.65 3.76 13.45
C ASN A 449 3.88 4.70 13.43
N THR A 450 3.93 5.69 14.32
CA THR A 450 5.06 6.64 14.40
C THR A 450 6.39 6.02 14.78
N GLN A 451 6.39 4.84 15.40
CA GLN A 451 7.61 4.16 15.82
C GLN A 451 8.44 3.63 14.64
N LEU A 452 7.80 3.38 13.47
CA LEU A 452 8.53 2.88 12.31
C LEU A 452 9.55 3.88 11.76
N PHE A 453 9.31 5.19 11.90
CA PHE A 453 10.30 6.21 11.55
C PHE A 453 11.59 6.04 12.37
N GLU A 454 11.45 5.92 13.69
CA GLU A 454 12.59 5.72 14.60
C GLU A 454 13.30 4.39 14.32
N VAL A 455 12.53 3.31 14.12
CA VAL A 455 13.12 2.00 13.79
C VAL A 455 13.96 2.08 12.52
N MET A 456 13.45 2.67 11.44
CA MET A 456 14.18 2.79 10.19
C MET A 456 15.43 3.67 10.30
N THR A 457 15.30 4.82 10.94
CA THR A 457 16.40 5.78 11.06
C THR A 457 17.51 5.28 11.99
N VAL A 458 17.16 4.64 13.09
CA VAL A 458 18.12 4.05 14.05
C VAL A 458 18.80 2.82 13.44
N ALA A 459 18.03 1.90 12.82
CA ALA A 459 18.60 0.73 12.16
C ALA A 459 19.64 1.13 11.10
N ALA A 460 19.35 2.17 10.32
CA ALA A 460 20.25 2.69 9.30
C ALA A 460 21.40 3.59 9.86
N GLY A 461 21.35 3.95 11.13
CA GLY A 461 22.34 4.84 11.75
C GLY A 461 22.36 6.26 11.21
N VAL A 462 21.18 6.75 10.72
CA VAL A 462 21.06 8.09 10.09
C VAL A 462 20.57 9.17 11.06
N VAL A 463 20.07 8.78 12.24
CA VAL A 463 19.73 9.68 13.34
C VAL A 463 20.43 9.17 14.60
N GLU A 464 21.25 10.04 15.23
CA GLU A 464 21.77 9.74 16.56
C GLU A 464 20.64 9.94 17.58
N HIS A 465 20.49 9.00 18.52
CA HIS A 465 19.57 9.17 19.65
C HIS A 465 19.97 10.40 20.47
N ALA A 466 19.02 11.34 20.60
CA ALA A 466 19.14 12.48 21.50
C ALA A 466 19.01 12.05 22.97
#